data_9612f98c63d80b49233782b154079214
#
_entry.id   9612f98c63d80b49233782b154079214
#
_cell.length_a   1.000
_cell.length_b   1.000
_cell.length_c   1.000
_cell.angle_alpha   90.00
_cell.angle_beta   90.00
_cell.angle_gamma   90.00
#
_symmetry.space_group_name_H-M   'P 1'
#
loop_
_entity.id
_entity.type
_entity.pdbx_description
1 polymer ?
#
loop_
_entity_poly.entity_id
_entity_poly.type
_entity_poly.pdbx_seq_one_letter_code
_entity_poly.pdbx_strand_id
1 'polypeptide(L)'
;MTDCIFCKIANHEIPSNIVFENDNFLAFLDIRPLNPGHTLVIARKHYRWVWDVPMPGPYFEVVTRIAKALQIVMKTDWIACEIAGMGVHHAHIHLIPRFPNDGHGEFPIQTNVKDISPAKMKTIADSIRRGLVGE
;
A
#
# COMPACT_ATOMS: atom_id res chain seq x y z
N MET A 1 -5.57 11.66 16.42
CA MET A 1 -4.13 12.02 16.34
C MET A 1 -3.94 13.06 15.27
N THR A 2 -3.70 14.30 15.66
CA THR A 2 -3.59 15.41 14.72
C THR A 2 -2.30 15.39 13.91
N ASP A 3 -1.24 14.74 14.42
CA ASP A 3 0.05 14.71 13.76
C ASP A 3 0.30 13.44 12.93
N CYS A 4 -0.63 12.51 12.95
CA CYS A 4 -0.46 11.27 12.19
C CYS A 4 -0.74 11.51 10.70
N ILE A 5 0.29 11.33 9.87
CA ILE A 5 0.16 11.54 8.43
C ILE A 5 -0.85 10.59 7.80
N PHE A 6 -0.94 9.34 8.28
CA PHE A 6 -1.90 8.38 7.73
C PHE A 6 -3.33 8.70 8.15
N CYS A 7 -3.54 9.25 9.36
CA CYS A 7 -4.85 9.78 9.73
C CYS A 7 -5.27 10.91 8.79
N LYS A 8 -4.34 11.79 8.44
CA LYS A 8 -4.62 12.90 7.53
C LYS A 8 -4.95 12.40 6.13
N ILE A 9 -4.25 11.38 5.65
CA ILE A 9 -4.56 10.77 4.35
C ILE A 9 -5.95 10.12 4.39
N ALA A 10 -6.26 9.37 5.45
CA ALA A 10 -7.56 8.72 5.60
C ALA A 10 -8.71 9.70 5.67
N ASN A 11 -8.46 10.90 6.21
CA ASN A 11 -9.47 11.97 6.31
C ASN A 11 -9.45 12.91 5.08
N HIS A 12 -8.67 12.59 4.07
CA HIS A 12 -8.54 13.40 2.84
C HIS A 12 -8.00 14.82 3.09
N GLU A 13 -7.24 14.99 4.17
CA GLU A 13 -6.61 16.29 4.47
C GLU A 13 -5.31 16.48 3.70
N ILE A 14 -4.67 15.38 3.28
CA ILE A 14 -3.45 15.37 2.47
C ILE A 14 -3.72 14.57 1.22
N PRO A 15 -3.37 15.08 0.02
CA PRO A 15 -3.55 14.32 -1.22
C PRO A 15 -2.66 13.08 -1.24
N SER A 16 -3.16 12.01 -1.87
CA SER A 16 -2.45 10.74 -1.98
C SER A 16 -2.98 9.99 -3.19
N ASN A 17 -2.22 9.03 -3.69
CA ASN A 17 -2.66 8.17 -4.79
C ASN A 17 -3.46 7.00 -4.22
N ILE A 18 -4.71 7.27 -3.87
CA ILE A 18 -5.61 6.27 -3.27
C ILE A 18 -6.06 5.27 -4.33
N VAL A 19 -5.93 3.99 -4.03
CA VAL A 19 -6.33 2.91 -4.94
C VAL A 19 -7.57 2.17 -4.45
N PHE A 20 -7.88 2.21 -3.16
CA PHE A 20 -9.03 1.55 -2.57
C PHE A 20 -9.44 2.26 -1.29
N GLU A 21 -10.74 2.27 -1.02
CA GLU A 21 -11.27 2.91 0.18
C GLU A 21 -12.64 2.32 0.52
N ASN A 22 -12.84 2.00 1.80
CA ASN A 22 -14.15 1.66 2.32
C ASN A 22 -14.30 2.29 3.71
N ASP A 23 -15.30 1.90 4.49
CA ASP A 23 -15.55 2.52 5.79
C ASP A 23 -14.44 2.29 6.80
N ASN A 24 -13.68 1.21 6.66
CA ASN A 24 -12.73 0.78 7.67
C ASN A 24 -11.27 0.82 7.22
N PHE A 25 -11.02 0.76 5.91
CA PHE A 25 -9.68 0.61 5.37
C PHE A 25 -9.45 1.51 4.18
N LEU A 26 -8.18 1.82 3.95
CA LEU A 26 -7.73 2.66 2.84
C LEU A 26 -6.44 2.06 2.29
N ALA A 27 -6.27 2.10 0.98
CA ALA A 27 -5.02 1.71 0.35
C ALA A 27 -4.56 2.82 -0.58
N PHE A 28 -3.25 3.12 -0.54
CA PHE A 28 -2.66 4.17 -1.37
C PHE A 28 -1.21 3.83 -1.68
N LEU A 29 -0.67 4.43 -2.73
CA LEU A 29 0.72 4.19 -3.11
C LEU A 29 1.68 4.88 -2.15
N ASP A 30 2.77 4.18 -1.81
CA ASP A 30 3.83 4.76 -0.99
C ASP A 30 4.58 5.80 -1.82
N ILE A 31 4.80 7.00 -1.27
CA ILE A 31 5.55 8.06 -1.94
C ILE A 31 7.06 7.78 -1.96
N ARG A 32 7.52 6.81 -1.18
CA ARG A 32 8.91 6.33 -1.20
C ARG A 32 8.91 4.86 -1.65
N PRO A 33 8.49 4.59 -2.89
CA PRO A 33 8.24 3.21 -3.33
C PRO A 33 9.54 2.44 -3.46
N LEU A 34 9.54 1.20 -2.96
CA LEU A 34 10.67 0.29 -3.14
C LEU A 34 10.65 -0.35 -4.52
N ASN A 35 9.47 -0.41 -5.13
CA ASN A 35 9.27 -0.80 -6.53
C ASN A 35 7.99 -0.13 -7.02
N PRO A 36 7.79 -0.02 -8.34
CA PRO A 36 6.51 0.48 -8.86
C PRO A 36 5.34 -0.35 -8.34
N GLY A 37 4.29 0.33 -7.92
CA GLY A 37 3.10 -0.33 -7.37
C GLY A 37 3.15 -0.58 -5.87
N HIS A 38 4.22 -0.19 -5.19
CA HIS A 38 4.33 -0.32 -3.73
C HIS A 38 3.14 0.36 -3.08
N THR A 39 2.28 -0.41 -2.45
CA THR A 39 1.01 0.03 -1.88
C THR A 39 1.01 -0.18 -0.38
N LEU A 40 0.40 0.74 0.35
CA LEU A 40 0.15 0.63 1.78
C LEU A 40 -1.34 0.41 2.01
N VAL A 41 -1.67 -0.55 2.86
CA VAL A 41 -3.06 -0.80 3.28
C VAL A 41 -3.16 -0.46 4.75
N ILE A 42 -3.97 0.54 5.09
CA ILE A 42 -4.10 1.04 6.45
C ILE A 42 -5.51 0.86 6.99
N ALA A 43 -5.64 0.80 8.31
CA ALA A 43 -6.92 1.01 8.97
C ALA A 43 -7.21 2.52 8.94
N ARG A 44 -8.48 2.91 8.70
CA ARG A 44 -8.84 4.33 8.68
C ARG A 44 -8.71 4.95 10.07
N LYS A 45 -9.13 4.21 11.10
CA LYS A 45 -8.94 4.64 12.48
C LYS A 45 -7.49 4.43 12.90
N HIS A 46 -7.03 5.25 13.82
CA HIS A 46 -5.67 5.16 14.32
C HIS A 46 -5.50 3.99 15.27
N TYR A 47 -4.75 2.97 14.84
CA TYR A 47 -4.26 1.89 15.69
C TYR A 47 -2.75 1.87 15.54
N ARG A 48 -2.03 1.60 16.63
CA ARG A 48 -0.56 1.57 16.57
C ARG A 48 -0.05 0.40 15.73
N TRP A 49 -0.59 -0.79 15.97
CA TRP A 49 -0.11 -2.02 15.33
C TRP A 49 -1.20 -2.68 14.51
N VAL A 50 -0.80 -3.37 13.46
CA VAL A 50 -1.74 -4.21 12.68
C VAL A 50 -2.50 -5.16 13.60
N TRP A 51 -1.81 -5.67 14.63
CA TRP A 51 -2.38 -6.63 15.58
C TRP A 51 -3.47 -6.02 16.47
N ASP A 52 -3.53 -4.70 16.56
CA ASP A 52 -4.53 -4.00 17.37
C ASP A 52 -5.83 -3.74 16.62
N VAL A 53 -5.83 -3.93 15.30
CA VAL A 53 -7.02 -3.68 14.48
C VAL A 53 -8.07 -4.74 14.81
N PRO A 54 -9.30 -4.33 15.23
CA PRO A 54 -10.28 -5.30 15.74
C PRO A 54 -10.92 -6.18 14.67
N MET A 55 -10.67 -5.91 13.39
CA MET A 55 -11.25 -6.68 12.29
C MET A 55 -10.14 -7.27 11.42
N PRO A 56 -9.36 -8.25 11.94
CA PRO A 56 -8.25 -8.79 11.15
C PRO A 56 -8.71 -9.49 9.87
N GLY A 57 -9.84 -10.21 9.89
CA GLY A 57 -10.36 -10.87 8.69
C GLY A 57 -10.63 -9.88 7.58
N PRO A 58 -11.54 -8.91 7.77
CA PRO A 58 -11.81 -7.88 6.76
C PRO A 58 -10.56 -7.10 6.33
N TYR A 59 -9.62 -6.84 7.23
CA TYR A 59 -8.37 -6.15 6.89
C TYR A 59 -7.57 -6.97 5.87
N PHE A 60 -7.35 -8.26 6.16
CA PHE A 60 -6.57 -9.11 5.25
C PHE A 60 -7.33 -9.47 3.98
N GLU A 61 -8.65 -9.40 3.98
CA GLU A 61 -9.42 -9.51 2.74
C GLU A 61 -9.10 -8.37 1.78
N VAL A 62 -9.00 -7.14 2.31
CA VAL A 62 -8.59 -5.98 1.51
C VAL A 62 -7.16 -6.18 1.00
N VAL A 63 -6.25 -6.59 1.87
CA VAL A 63 -4.85 -6.86 1.50
C VAL A 63 -4.80 -7.86 0.34
N THR A 64 -5.55 -8.95 0.43
CA THR A 64 -5.58 -9.98 -0.61
C THR A 64 -6.11 -9.44 -1.93
N ARG A 65 -7.19 -8.65 -1.89
CA ARG A 65 -7.75 -8.05 -3.11
C ARG A 65 -6.74 -7.13 -3.79
N ILE A 66 -6.05 -6.29 -3.01
CA ILE A 66 -5.04 -5.38 -3.55
C ILE A 66 -3.88 -6.19 -4.14
N ALA A 67 -3.41 -7.21 -3.42
CA ALA A 67 -2.31 -8.05 -3.89
C ALA A 67 -2.63 -8.69 -5.25
N LYS A 68 -3.85 -9.24 -5.40
CA LYS A 68 -4.27 -9.84 -6.66
C LYS A 68 -4.36 -8.82 -7.79
N ALA A 69 -4.86 -7.62 -7.50
CA ALA A 69 -4.89 -6.55 -8.49
C ALA A 69 -3.47 -6.15 -8.92
N LEU A 70 -2.55 -6.08 -7.96
CA LEU A 70 -1.14 -5.76 -8.25
C LEU A 70 -0.50 -6.83 -9.13
N GLN A 71 -0.81 -8.11 -8.89
CA GLN A 71 -0.27 -9.18 -9.73
C GLN A 71 -0.64 -8.97 -11.21
N ILE A 72 -1.87 -8.57 -11.47
CA ILE A 72 -2.36 -8.35 -12.82
C ILE A 72 -1.79 -7.05 -13.41
N VAL A 73 -1.92 -5.96 -12.68
CA VAL A 73 -1.54 -4.62 -13.16
C VAL A 73 -0.03 -4.49 -13.35
N MET A 74 0.74 -5.03 -12.41
CA MET A 74 2.20 -4.94 -12.45
C MET A 74 2.85 -6.11 -13.19
N LYS A 75 2.04 -7.08 -13.64
CA LYS A 75 2.49 -8.23 -14.44
C LYS A 75 3.57 -9.04 -13.73
N THR A 76 3.33 -9.34 -12.47
CA THR A 76 4.21 -10.18 -11.66
C THR A 76 3.36 -10.94 -10.65
N ASP A 77 3.69 -12.19 -10.41
CA ASP A 77 2.99 -12.95 -9.37
C ASP A 77 3.66 -12.79 -8.00
N TRP A 78 4.81 -12.14 -7.95
CA TRP A 78 5.60 -12.02 -6.73
C TRP A 78 5.29 -10.71 -6.02
N ILE A 79 4.41 -10.76 -5.02
CA ILE A 79 4.05 -9.59 -4.20
C ILE A 79 4.56 -9.86 -2.78
N ALA A 80 5.53 -9.05 -2.34
CA ALA A 80 6.01 -9.13 -0.96
C ALA A 80 5.03 -8.41 -0.04
N CYS A 81 4.77 -9.00 1.12
CA CYS A 81 3.90 -8.41 2.13
C CYS A 81 4.70 -8.23 3.41
N GLU A 82 4.80 -6.99 3.89
CA GLU A 82 5.59 -6.67 5.07
C GLU A 82 4.80 -5.87 6.09
N ILE A 83 5.01 -6.17 7.37
CA ILE A 83 4.44 -5.45 8.49
C ILE A 83 5.60 -5.08 9.41
N ALA A 84 6.17 -3.91 9.23
CA ALA A 84 7.33 -3.45 10.01
C ALA A 84 6.92 -2.58 11.21
N GLY A 85 6.21 -1.50 10.95
CA GLY A 85 5.57 -0.69 12.00
C GLY A 85 6.43 0.35 12.70
N MET A 86 7.70 0.53 12.32
CA MET A 86 8.58 1.47 13.04
C MET A 86 8.63 2.86 12.45
N GLY A 87 8.27 3.04 11.19
CA GLY A 87 8.29 4.35 10.55
C GLY A 87 7.14 5.23 11.00
N VAL A 88 5.94 4.91 10.55
CA VAL A 88 4.73 5.64 10.94
C VAL A 88 3.96 4.82 11.95
N HIS A 89 3.59 5.42 13.08
CA HIS A 89 2.90 4.72 14.17
C HIS A 89 1.37 4.69 13.94
N HIS A 90 0.98 4.14 12.81
CA HIS A 90 -0.42 3.92 12.41
C HIS A 90 -0.42 2.59 11.63
N ALA A 91 -1.27 1.67 12.01
CA ALA A 91 -1.29 0.32 11.44
C ALA A 91 -1.27 0.36 9.91
N HIS A 92 -0.27 -0.25 9.31
CA HIS A 92 -0.14 -0.33 7.85
C HIS A 92 0.58 -1.60 7.42
N ILE A 93 0.17 -2.10 6.27
CA ILE A 93 0.73 -3.31 5.65
C ILE A 93 1.29 -2.90 4.30
N HIS A 94 2.54 -3.24 4.06
CA HIS A 94 3.20 -2.98 2.77
C HIS A 94 2.92 -4.12 1.80
N LEU A 95 2.54 -3.78 0.57
CA LEU A 95 2.48 -4.71 -0.55
C LEU A 95 3.42 -4.19 -1.62
N ILE A 96 4.46 -4.96 -1.91
CA ILE A 96 5.54 -4.51 -2.79
C ILE A 96 5.66 -5.49 -3.96
N PRO A 97 5.29 -5.08 -5.17
CA PRO A 97 5.52 -5.92 -6.35
C PRO A 97 7.01 -6.14 -6.54
N ARG A 98 7.39 -7.40 -6.76
CA ARG A 98 8.79 -7.78 -6.91
C ARG A 98 9.02 -8.28 -8.33
N PHE A 99 10.21 -7.98 -8.84
CA PHE A 99 10.61 -8.34 -10.19
C PHE A 99 12.03 -8.90 -10.19
N PRO A 100 12.38 -9.78 -11.15
CA PRO A 100 13.77 -10.19 -11.31
C PRO A 100 14.66 -8.96 -11.52
N ASN A 101 15.81 -8.93 -10.88
CA ASN A 101 16.78 -7.84 -11.03
C ASN A 101 16.25 -6.47 -10.60
N ASP A 102 15.37 -6.43 -9.60
CA ASP A 102 14.78 -5.17 -9.11
C ASP A 102 15.68 -4.44 -8.09
N GLY A 103 16.88 -4.94 -7.87
CA GLY A 103 17.80 -4.29 -6.94
C GLY A 103 17.63 -4.67 -5.49
N HIS A 104 16.69 -5.58 -5.19
CA HIS A 104 16.46 -6.10 -3.84
C HIS A 104 16.93 -7.55 -3.76
N GLY A 105 17.12 -8.04 -2.52
CA GLY A 105 17.39 -9.44 -2.26
C GLY A 105 16.09 -10.23 -2.12
N GLU A 106 16.13 -11.30 -1.33
CA GLU A 106 14.91 -12.05 -1.03
C GLU A 106 13.86 -11.14 -0.39
N PHE A 107 14.30 -10.27 0.51
CA PHE A 107 13.44 -9.25 1.12
C PHE A 107 13.77 -7.89 0.54
N PRO A 108 12.76 -7.00 0.41
CA PRO A 108 13.01 -5.66 -0.07
C PRO A 108 13.98 -4.89 0.83
N ILE A 109 14.85 -4.12 0.21
CA ILE A 109 15.86 -3.31 0.91
C ILE A 109 15.26 -1.92 1.15
N GLN A 110 15.06 -1.56 2.41
CA GLN A 110 14.34 -0.34 2.80
C GLN A 110 14.97 0.94 2.30
N THR A 111 16.26 0.95 2.03
CA THR A 111 16.95 2.13 1.53
C THR A 111 17.00 2.21 0.01
N ASN A 112 16.58 1.16 -0.68
CA ASN A 112 16.59 1.15 -2.16
C ASN A 112 15.26 1.66 -2.71
N VAL A 113 15.01 2.95 -2.50
CA VAL A 113 13.80 3.63 -2.96
C VAL A 113 13.93 3.95 -4.45
N LYS A 114 12.88 3.65 -5.21
CA LYS A 114 12.87 3.90 -6.65
C LYS A 114 12.38 5.32 -6.94
N ASP A 115 12.97 5.92 -7.97
CA ASP A 115 12.56 7.25 -8.42
C ASP A 115 11.50 7.09 -9.50
N ILE A 116 10.24 7.33 -9.12
CA ILE A 116 9.10 7.18 -10.02
C ILE A 116 8.39 8.54 -10.10
N SER A 117 8.17 9.03 -11.32
CA SER A 117 7.57 10.35 -11.52
C SER A 117 6.15 10.39 -10.96
N PRO A 118 5.68 11.58 -10.51
CA PRO A 118 4.29 11.73 -10.07
C PRO A 118 3.28 11.32 -11.12
N ALA A 119 3.55 11.59 -12.40
CA ALA A 119 2.67 11.20 -13.49
C ALA A 119 2.56 9.68 -13.61
N LYS A 120 3.69 8.98 -13.49
CA LYS A 120 3.69 7.52 -13.53
C LYS A 120 3.01 6.92 -12.30
N MET A 121 3.21 7.52 -11.13
CA MET A 121 2.52 7.08 -9.90
C MET A 121 1.01 7.16 -10.08
N LYS A 122 0.53 8.27 -10.65
CA LYS A 122 -0.89 8.44 -10.92
C LYS A 122 -1.41 7.40 -11.90
N THR A 123 -0.67 7.12 -12.95
CA THR A 123 -1.03 6.10 -13.94
C THR A 123 -1.15 4.72 -13.30
N ILE A 124 -0.19 4.37 -12.44
CA ILE A 124 -0.22 3.09 -11.72
C ILE A 124 -1.45 3.01 -10.82
N ALA A 125 -1.73 4.08 -10.05
CA ALA A 125 -2.89 4.13 -9.18
C ALA A 125 -4.19 3.96 -9.96
N ASP A 126 -4.32 4.66 -11.10
CA ASP A 126 -5.50 4.54 -11.96
C ASP A 126 -5.67 3.11 -12.46
N SER A 127 -4.59 2.45 -12.85
CA SER A 127 -4.63 1.07 -13.32
C SER A 127 -5.06 0.10 -12.22
N ILE A 128 -4.57 0.30 -11.00
CA ILE A 128 -4.96 -0.54 -9.86
C ILE A 128 -6.46 -0.38 -9.58
N ARG A 129 -6.96 0.86 -9.57
CA ARG A 129 -8.38 1.12 -9.35
C ARG A 129 -9.24 0.42 -10.39
N ARG A 130 -8.86 0.48 -11.68
CA ARG A 130 -9.59 -0.20 -12.75
C ARG A 130 -9.56 -1.70 -12.56
N GLY A 131 -8.43 -2.25 -12.14
CA GLY A 131 -8.29 -3.68 -11.85
C GLY A 131 -9.21 -4.14 -10.74
N LEU A 132 -9.39 -3.31 -9.72
CA LEU A 132 -10.28 -3.64 -8.59
C LEU A 132 -11.74 -3.61 -9.00
N VAL A 133 -12.14 -2.66 -9.83
CA VAL A 133 -13.52 -2.57 -10.32
C VAL A 133 -13.88 -3.77 -11.21
N GLY A 134 -12.90 -4.30 -11.94
CA GLY A 134 -13.11 -5.44 -12.82
C GLY A 134 -13.18 -6.80 -12.13
N GLU A 135 -13.06 -6.86 -10.81
CA GLU A 135 -13.10 -8.13 -10.07
C GLU A 135 -14.49 -8.73 -10.00
#